data_f5ca80b23c4bc8ba5db2bfbdbb27b94f
#
_entry.id   f5ca80b23c4bc8ba5db2bfbdbb27b94f
#
_cell.length_a   1.000
_cell.length_b   1.000
_cell.length_c   1.000
_cell.angle_alpha   90.00
_cell.angle_beta   90.00
_cell.angle_gamma   90.00
#
_symmetry.space_group_name_H-M   'P 1'
#
loop_
_entity.id
_entity.type
_entity.pdbx_description
1 polymer ?
#
loop_
_entity_poly.entity_id
_entity_poly.type
_entity_poly.pdbx_seq_one_letter_code
_entity_poly.pdbx_strand_id
1 'polypeptide(L)'
;MHLDLDIDSALKYKSNSQKIRLLTEEWAHRNVLCPGCCKNLERYPNNTPVSDFYCLNCKEDYELKAASKMIGGSISDGAYHTMIERLSSRSNPNLLLLQYDAQLWLVKNLSAIPRYYFTPDIIQKRNPLSPTAKRAGWVGCNILVGQIPVAGRINIIENQIVQPLEKIQTAWNKTRFLNKVKNNETKGWLLQTMLCIDRIGKNEFQLNNHQLKLVGLNYGLEVRIRVA
;
A
#
# COMPACT_ATOMS: atom_id res chain seq x y z
N MET A 1 -13.43 -10.18 13.70
CA MET A 1 -13.49 -9.54 12.37
C MET A 1 -14.37 -10.40 11.50
N HIS A 2 -15.48 -9.85 10.98
CA HIS A 2 -16.33 -10.52 10.01
C HIS A 2 -15.82 -10.25 8.61
N LEU A 3 -15.95 -11.22 7.68
CA LEU A 3 -15.43 -11.06 6.32
C LEU A 3 -16.49 -10.59 5.31
N ASP A 4 -17.76 -10.71 5.66
CA ASP A 4 -18.88 -10.41 4.78
C ASP A 4 -19.03 -8.90 4.54
N LEU A 5 -19.28 -8.53 3.29
CA LEU A 5 -19.66 -7.17 2.89
C LEU A 5 -21.19 -7.04 2.96
N ASP A 6 -21.68 -6.02 3.65
CA ASP A 6 -23.10 -5.74 3.84
C ASP A 6 -23.72 -5.13 2.57
N ILE A 7 -24.16 -5.98 1.65
CA ILE A 7 -24.68 -5.60 0.33
C ILE A 7 -25.90 -4.68 0.46
N ASP A 8 -26.75 -4.92 1.46
CA ASP A 8 -28.02 -4.19 1.64
C ASP A 8 -27.78 -2.70 1.85
N SER A 9 -26.68 -2.33 2.48
CA SER A 9 -26.29 -0.93 2.71
C SER A 9 -26.05 -0.14 1.42
N ALA A 10 -25.74 -0.81 0.29
CA ALA A 10 -25.39 -0.20 -0.98
C ALA A 10 -26.45 -0.33 -2.07
N LEU A 11 -27.61 -0.95 -1.82
CA LEU A 11 -28.65 -1.16 -2.84
C LEU A 11 -29.17 0.11 -3.50
N LYS A 12 -29.21 1.24 -2.77
CA LYS A 12 -29.68 2.53 -3.26
C LYS A 12 -28.78 3.21 -4.32
N TYR A 13 -27.53 2.74 -4.47
CA TYR A 13 -26.60 3.35 -5.42
C TYR A 13 -26.67 2.65 -6.78
N LYS A 14 -26.68 3.43 -7.87
CA LYS A 14 -26.75 2.93 -9.25
C LYS A 14 -25.38 2.53 -9.80
N SER A 15 -24.34 3.28 -9.44
CA SER A 15 -22.98 3.05 -9.94
C SER A 15 -22.29 1.92 -9.18
N ASN A 16 -21.82 0.88 -9.88
CA ASN A 16 -21.08 -0.23 -9.28
C ASN A 16 -19.81 0.23 -8.53
N SER A 17 -19.10 1.22 -9.06
CA SER A 17 -17.90 1.76 -8.40
C SER A 17 -18.24 2.46 -7.07
N GLN A 18 -19.37 3.18 -7.01
CA GLN A 18 -19.84 3.80 -5.77
C GLN A 18 -20.31 2.75 -4.75
N LYS A 19 -21.04 1.72 -5.22
CA LYS A 19 -21.46 0.60 -4.34
C LYS A 19 -20.25 -0.04 -3.68
N ILE A 20 -19.27 -0.45 -4.48
CA ILE A 20 -18.07 -1.12 -3.99
C ILE A 20 -17.29 -0.23 -3.02
N ARG A 21 -17.10 1.04 -3.36
CA ARG A 21 -16.44 1.99 -2.48
C ARG A 21 -17.12 2.05 -1.11
N LEU A 22 -18.43 2.26 -1.09
CA LEU A 22 -19.21 2.32 0.15
C LEU A 22 -19.13 1.02 0.96
N LEU A 23 -19.33 -0.13 0.31
CA LEU A 23 -19.28 -1.42 0.97
C LEU A 23 -17.91 -1.67 1.63
N THR A 24 -16.84 -1.39 0.90
CA THR A 24 -15.48 -1.67 1.38
C THR A 24 -15.02 -0.65 2.42
N GLU A 25 -15.39 0.63 2.30
CA GLU A 25 -15.11 1.65 3.31
C GLU A 25 -15.90 1.39 4.60
N GLU A 26 -17.19 1.04 4.51
CA GLU A 26 -18.01 0.72 5.68
C GLU A 26 -17.49 -0.53 6.39
N TRP A 27 -17.17 -1.57 5.61
CA TRP A 27 -16.58 -2.78 6.14
C TRP A 27 -15.23 -2.49 6.85
N ALA A 28 -14.36 -1.71 6.22
CA ALA A 28 -13.06 -1.37 6.78
C ALA A 28 -13.20 -0.57 8.10
N HIS A 29 -14.10 0.39 8.15
CA HIS A 29 -14.39 1.17 9.35
C HIS A 29 -14.80 0.29 10.54
N ARG A 30 -15.67 -0.71 10.29
CA ARG A 30 -16.18 -1.60 11.34
C ARG A 30 -15.17 -2.66 11.79
N ASN A 31 -14.26 -3.05 10.91
CA ASN A 31 -13.46 -4.26 11.12
C ASN A 31 -11.96 -4.01 11.24
N VAL A 32 -11.42 -2.97 10.62
CA VAL A 32 -9.97 -2.77 10.55
C VAL A 32 -9.47 -1.96 11.75
N LEU A 33 -8.53 -2.52 12.45
CA LEU A 33 -7.79 -1.81 13.51
C LEU A 33 -6.52 -1.19 12.93
N CYS A 34 -6.08 -0.09 13.53
CA CYS A 34 -4.80 0.53 13.21
C CYS A 34 -3.65 -0.48 13.38
N PRO A 35 -2.89 -0.81 12.33
CA PRO A 35 -1.79 -1.77 12.42
C PRO A 35 -0.70 -1.36 13.43
N GLY A 36 -0.56 -0.05 13.68
CA GLY A 36 0.47 0.48 14.56
C GLY A 36 0.14 0.41 16.04
N CYS A 37 -1.15 0.55 16.42
CA CYS A 37 -1.54 0.65 17.84
C CYS A 37 -2.80 -0.16 18.22
N CYS A 38 -3.37 -0.92 17.28
CA CYS A 38 -4.53 -1.78 17.47
C CYS A 38 -5.80 -1.05 17.99
N LYS A 39 -5.90 0.27 17.74
CA LYS A 39 -7.11 1.05 18.02
C LYS A 39 -7.98 1.16 16.79
N ASN A 40 -9.27 1.43 16.97
CA ASN A 40 -10.20 1.63 15.87
C ASN A 40 -9.74 2.77 14.95
N LEU A 41 -10.08 2.65 13.68
CA LEU A 41 -9.92 3.70 12.70
C LEU A 41 -11.22 4.52 12.62
N GLU A 42 -11.07 5.84 12.58
CA GLU A 42 -12.17 6.77 12.32
C GLU A 42 -12.23 7.10 10.83
N ARG A 43 -13.42 7.44 10.32
CA ARG A 43 -13.61 7.85 8.93
C ARG A 43 -13.48 9.35 8.77
N TYR A 44 -12.84 9.76 7.70
CA TYR A 44 -12.96 11.12 7.23
C TYR A 44 -14.33 11.36 6.58
N PRO A 45 -14.83 12.62 6.57
CA PRO A 45 -16.01 12.97 5.79
C PRO A 45 -15.85 12.56 4.32
N ASN A 46 -16.95 12.17 3.68
CA ASN A 46 -16.95 11.79 2.27
C ASN A 46 -16.33 12.90 1.42
N ASN A 47 -15.50 12.51 0.45
CA ASN A 47 -14.75 13.40 -0.46
C ASN A 47 -13.65 14.24 0.23
N THR A 48 -13.20 13.85 1.42
CA THR A 48 -11.95 14.39 1.95
C THR A 48 -10.81 13.99 1.01
N PRO A 49 -10.02 14.95 0.52
CA PRO A 49 -8.88 14.62 -0.31
C PRO A 49 -7.88 13.74 0.47
N VAL A 50 -7.33 12.73 -0.19
CA VAL A 50 -6.11 12.04 0.24
C VAL A 50 -6.29 10.86 1.18
N SER A 51 -7.27 10.86 2.10
CA SER A 51 -7.39 9.78 3.11
C SER A 51 -8.85 9.42 3.36
N ASP A 52 -9.10 8.14 3.59
CA ASP A 52 -10.43 7.62 3.92
C ASP A 52 -10.58 7.44 5.45
N PHE A 53 -9.48 7.11 6.14
CA PHE A 53 -9.47 6.83 7.58
C PHE A 53 -8.29 7.48 8.29
N TYR A 54 -8.44 7.65 9.61
CA TYR A 54 -7.37 8.11 10.49
C TYR A 54 -7.44 7.40 11.85
N CYS A 55 -6.29 7.35 12.53
CA CYS A 55 -6.20 6.82 13.88
C CYS A 55 -6.08 7.95 14.89
N LEU A 56 -7.04 8.10 15.82
CA LEU A 56 -7.00 9.12 16.86
C LEU A 56 -5.80 8.97 17.79
N ASN A 57 -5.31 7.74 18.00
CA ASN A 57 -4.24 7.47 18.95
C ASN A 57 -2.85 7.79 18.38
N CYS A 58 -2.50 7.27 17.20
CA CYS A 58 -1.15 7.44 16.63
C CYS A 58 -1.08 8.46 15.50
N LYS A 59 -2.20 9.10 15.15
CA LYS A 59 -2.32 10.14 14.12
C LYS A 59 -1.86 9.69 12.73
N GLU A 60 -1.99 8.40 12.46
CA GLU A 60 -1.70 7.83 11.15
C GLU A 60 -2.96 7.88 10.26
N ASP A 61 -2.76 8.26 9.01
CA ASP A 61 -3.81 8.30 7.99
C ASP A 61 -3.73 7.09 7.05
N TYR A 62 -4.89 6.69 6.52
CA TYR A 62 -5.02 5.52 5.66
C TYR A 62 -5.92 5.82 4.47
N GLU A 63 -5.48 5.41 3.28
CA GLU A 63 -6.26 5.38 2.05
C GLU A 63 -6.62 3.92 1.73
N LEU A 64 -7.87 3.65 1.37
CA LEU A 64 -8.34 2.31 1.01
C LEU A 64 -8.42 2.15 -0.51
N LYS A 65 -7.78 1.12 -1.03
CA LYS A 65 -7.96 0.67 -2.41
C LYS A 65 -8.54 -0.73 -2.41
N ALA A 66 -9.67 -0.92 -3.07
CA ALA A 66 -10.34 -2.21 -3.16
C ALA A 66 -10.41 -2.73 -4.59
N ALA A 67 -10.24 -4.03 -4.77
CA ALA A 67 -10.34 -4.72 -6.05
C ALA A 67 -10.96 -6.11 -5.89
N SER A 68 -11.75 -6.56 -6.88
CA SER A 68 -12.29 -7.93 -6.91
C SER A 68 -11.27 -8.94 -7.48
N LYS A 69 -10.37 -8.48 -8.33
CA LYS A 69 -9.29 -9.31 -8.88
C LYS A 69 -8.10 -9.31 -7.93
N MET A 70 -7.24 -10.34 -8.05
CA MET A 70 -5.97 -10.34 -7.34
C MET A 70 -5.22 -9.05 -7.63
N ILE A 71 -4.78 -8.37 -6.58
CA ILE A 71 -3.94 -7.18 -6.72
C ILE A 71 -2.58 -7.66 -7.18
N GLY A 72 -2.31 -7.50 -8.45
CA GLY A 72 -1.08 -7.92 -9.10
C GLY A 72 0.09 -6.99 -8.78
N GLY A 73 0.97 -6.80 -9.77
CA GLY A 73 2.16 -5.94 -9.59
C GLY A 73 1.86 -4.45 -9.48
N SER A 74 0.66 -3.96 -9.86
CA SER A 74 0.31 -2.53 -9.83
C SER A 74 -1.16 -2.28 -9.56
N ILE A 75 -1.46 -1.10 -9.03
CA ILE A 75 -2.81 -0.56 -8.86
C ILE A 75 -2.91 0.84 -9.44
N SER A 76 -4.05 1.16 -10.05
CA SER A 76 -4.31 2.51 -10.55
C SER A 76 -4.60 3.49 -9.41
N ASP A 77 -4.06 4.70 -9.53
CA ASP A 77 -4.30 5.78 -8.59
C ASP A 77 -4.64 7.09 -9.30
N GLY A 78 -4.78 8.16 -8.53
CA GLY A 78 -5.17 9.50 -8.96
C GLY A 78 -4.21 10.19 -9.91
N ALA A 79 -4.21 11.54 -9.87
CA ALA A 79 -3.36 12.37 -10.71
C ALA A 79 -1.87 12.18 -10.37
N TYR A 80 -1.04 11.97 -11.41
CA TYR A 80 0.40 11.74 -11.25
C TYR A 80 1.13 12.87 -10.50
N HIS A 81 0.87 14.13 -10.87
CA HIS A 81 1.51 15.27 -10.21
C HIS A 81 1.14 15.35 -8.74
N THR A 82 -0.13 15.21 -8.42
CA THR A 82 -0.60 15.19 -7.02
C THR A 82 0.05 14.08 -6.21
N MET A 83 0.23 12.88 -6.80
CA MET A 83 0.90 11.78 -6.13
C MET A 83 2.37 12.12 -5.83
N ILE A 84 3.11 12.66 -6.80
CA ILE A 84 4.53 13.03 -6.62
C ILE A 84 4.68 14.15 -5.56
N GLU A 85 3.81 15.16 -5.58
CA GLU A 85 3.78 16.22 -4.57
C GLU A 85 3.52 15.66 -3.16
N ARG A 86 2.57 14.73 -3.03
CA ARG A 86 2.25 14.07 -1.77
C ARG A 86 3.41 13.27 -1.21
N LEU A 87 4.16 12.57 -2.05
CA LEU A 87 5.35 11.81 -1.62
C LEU A 87 6.44 12.71 -1.03
N SER A 88 6.51 13.95 -1.49
CA SER A 88 7.43 14.97 -0.97
C SER A 88 6.94 15.60 0.34
N SER A 89 5.68 15.42 0.68
CA SER A 89 5.04 15.93 1.88
C SER A 89 4.94 14.87 2.99
N ARG A 90 4.72 15.31 4.24
CA ARG A 90 4.44 14.39 5.36
C ARG A 90 3.00 13.87 5.37
N SER A 91 2.17 14.33 4.44
CA SER A 91 0.73 14.03 4.39
C SER A 91 0.38 12.79 3.54
N ASN A 92 1.37 12.02 3.09
CA ASN A 92 1.09 10.77 2.37
C ASN A 92 0.50 9.73 3.33
N PRO A 93 -0.73 9.21 3.08
CA PRO A 93 -1.34 8.20 3.94
C PRO A 93 -0.67 6.83 3.78
N ASN A 94 -0.88 5.97 4.75
CA ASN A 94 -0.64 4.54 4.60
C ASN A 94 -1.70 3.96 3.65
N LEU A 95 -1.40 2.87 2.97
CA LEU A 95 -2.33 2.25 2.03
C LEU A 95 -2.90 0.95 2.61
N LEU A 96 -4.21 0.82 2.58
CA LEU A 96 -4.93 -0.42 2.81
C LEU A 96 -5.32 -1.02 1.45
N LEU A 97 -4.83 -2.21 1.15
CA LEU A 97 -5.17 -2.95 -0.07
C LEU A 97 -6.14 -4.07 0.26
N LEU A 98 -7.39 -3.93 -0.17
CA LEU A 98 -8.45 -4.88 0.07
C LEU A 98 -8.79 -5.63 -1.22
N GLN A 99 -8.72 -6.96 -1.17
CA GLN A 99 -9.26 -7.82 -2.20
C GLN A 99 -10.53 -8.48 -1.69
N TYR A 100 -11.59 -8.40 -2.49
CA TYR A 100 -12.88 -9.02 -2.17
C TYR A 100 -13.32 -9.99 -3.27
N ASP A 101 -14.18 -10.93 -2.91
CA ASP A 101 -14.89 -11.79 -3.85
C ASP A 101 -16.19 -11.11 -4.27
N ALA A 102 -16.36 -10.87 -5.58
CA ALA A 102 -17.53 -10.17 -6.11
C ALA A 102 -18.77 -11.06 -6.24
N GLN A 103 -18.62 -12.38 -6.13
CA GLN A 103 -19.75 -13.33 -6.16
C GLN A 103 -20.25 -13.60 -4.75
N LEU A 104 -19.32 -13.85 -3.82
CA LEU A 104 -19.62 -14.17 -2.43
C LEU A 104 -19.75 -12.94 -1.54
N TRP A 105 -19.35 -11.76 -2.03
CA TRP A 105 -19.35 -10.50 -1.31
C TRP A 105 -18.63 -10.56 0.04
N LEU A 106 -17.43 -11.13 0.01
CA LEU A 106 -16.59 -11.26 1.20
C LEU A 106 -15.16 -10.80 0.93
N VAL A 107 -14.48 -10.38 1.98
CA VAL A 107 -13.07 -9.97 1.93
C VAL A 107 -12.18 -11.22 1.91
N LYS A 108 -11.32 -11.31 0.89
CA LYS A 108 -10.34 -12.40 0.72
C LYS A 108 -8.99 -12.06 1.31
N ASN A 109 -8.51 -10.86 1.01
CA ASN A 109 -7.19 -10.41 1.46
C ASN A 109 -7.27 -8.93 1.86
N LEU A 110 -6.52 -8.58 2.89
CA LEU A 110 -6.29 -7.20 3.31
C LEU A 110 -4.84 -7.05 3.74
N SER A 111 -4.14 -6.12 3.13
CA SER A 111 -2.77 -5.77 3.52
C SER A 111 -2.66 -4.29 3.82
N ALA A 112 -1.83 -3.93 4.79
CA ALA A 112 -1.45 -2.55 5.07
C ALA A 112 -0.03 -2.30 4.56
N ILE A 113 0.17 -1.17 3.89
CA ILE A 113 1.48 -0.71 3.40
C ILE A 113 1.79 0.63 4.05
N PRO A 114 2.84 0.72 4.87
CA PRO A 114 3.23 1.98 5.50
C PRO A 114 3.66 3.03 4.47
N ARG A 115 3.28 4.29 4.69
CA ARG A 115 3.52 5.42 3.78
C ARG A 115 4.98 5.61 3.37
N TYR A 116 5.91 5.23 4.21
CA TYR A 116 7.34 5.38 3.94
C TYR A 116 7.93 4.33 2.99
N TYR A 117 7.12 3.36 2.52
CA TYR A 117 7.47 2.49 1.40
C TYR A 117 7.17 3.09 0.04
N PHE A 118 6.48 4.23 -0.02
CA PHE A 118 6.20 4.92 -1.27
C PHE A 118 7.32 5.90 -1.60
N THR A 119 8.01 5.62 -2.70
CA THR A 119 9.03 6.49 -3.29
C THR A 119 8.62 6.82 -4.73
N PRO A 120 9.15 7.89 -5.34
CA PRO A 120 8.86 8.23 -6.73
C PRO A 120 9.09 7.07 -7.72
N ASP A 121 10.06 6.20 -7.43
CA ASP A 121 10.46 5.08 -8.30
C ASP A 121 9.37 4.04 -8.51
N ILE A 122 8.46 3.88 -7.54
CA ILE A 122 7.34 2.95 -7.66
C ILE A 122 6.07 3.60 -8.22
N ILE A 123 6.13 4.88 -8.59
CA ILE A 123 5.00 5.61 -9.18
C ILE A 123 5.18 5.71 -10.70
N GLN A 124 4.44 4.88 -11.39
CA GLN A 124 4.45 4.86 -12.85
C GLN A 124 3.47 5.87 -13.41
N LYS A 125 3.97 6.84 -14.18
CA LYS A 125 3.14 7.79 -14.94
C LYS A 125 2.38 7.05 -16.04
N ARG A 126 1.07 7.33 -16.17
CA ARG A 126 0.24 6.81 -17.25
C ARG A 126 0.25 7.75 -18.46
N ASN A 127 -0.14 7.23 -19.62
CA ASN A 127 -0.39 8.08 -20.78
C ASN A 127 -1.54 9.05 -20.50
N PRO A 128 -1.49 10.26 -21.04
CA PRO A 128 -2.62 11.21 -20.98
C PRO A 128 -3.88 10.58 -21.56
N LEU A 129 -5.04 10.96 -21.02
CA LEU A 129 -6.31 10.60 -21.64
C LEU A 129 -6.42 11.21 -23.04
N SER A 130 -7.06 10.46 -23.95
CA SER A 130 -7.22 10.87 -25.35
C SER A 130 -7.89 12.25 -25.48
N PRO A 131 -7.66 12.97 -26.60
CA PRO A 131 -8.32 14.26 -26.86
C PRO A 131 -9.86 14.18 -26.86
N THR A 132 -10.42 13.00 -27.12
CA THR A 132 -11.88 12.76 -27.14
C THR A 132 -12.45 12.40 -25.76
N ALA A 133 -11.59 12.19 -24.76
CA ALA A 133 -12.04 11.85 -23.42
C ALA A 133 -12.65 13.07 -22.69
N LYS A 134 -13.61 12.81 -21.79
CA LYS A 134 -14.25 13.85 -20.96
C LYS A 134 -13.25 14.71 -20.15
N ARG A 135 -12.08 14.14 -19.81
CA ARG A 135 -10.95 14.83 -19.17
C ARG A 135 -9.69 14.68 -20.04
N ALA A 136 -9.77 15.18 -21.31
CA ALA A 136 -8.66 15.13 -22.24
C ALA A 136 -7.37 15.67 -21.63
N GLY A 137 -6.25 15.00 -21.85
CA GLY A 137 -4.95 15.40 -21.34
C GLY A 137 -4.69 15.07 -19.85
N TRP A 138 -5.68 14.60 -19.09
CA TRP A 138 -5.46 14.20 -17.71
C TRP A 138 -4.51 12.99 -17.62
N VAL A 139 -3.55 13.08 -16.71
CA VAL A 139 -2.52 12.06 -16.51
C VAL A 139 -2.67 11.43 -15.12
N GLY A 140 -3.02 10.16 -15.10
CA GLY A 140 -3.05 9.36 -13.87
C GLY A 140 -1.71 8.68 -13.58
N CYS A 141 -1.67 7.91 -12.50
CA CYS A 141 -0.52 7.06 -12.18
C CYS A 141 -0.95 5.63 -11.81
N ASN A 142 0.02 4.73 -11.79
CA ASN A 142 -0.08 3.43 -11.16
C ASN A 142 0.94 3.36 -10.02
N ILE A 143 0.56 2.75 -8.91
CA ILE A 143 1.49 2.38 -7.84
C ILE A 143 1.96 0.96 -8.13
N LEU A 144 3.27 0.76 -8.29
CA LEU A 144 3.88 -0.53 -8.57
C LEU A 144 4.05 -1.32 -7.27
N VAL A 145 2.94 -1.84 -6.73
CA VAL A 145 2.92 -2.56 -5.44
C VAL A 145 3.79 -3.82 -5.45
N GLY A 146 4.04 -4.40 -6.63
CA GLY A 146 4.98 -5.51 -6.80
C GLY A 146 6.44 -5.13 -6.56
N GLN A 147 6.77 -3.84 -6.54
CA GLN A 147 8.10 -3.32 -6.20
C GLN A 147 8.24 -2.92 -4.72
N ILE A 148 7.21 -3.16 -3.92
CA ILE A 148 7.30 -2.99 -2.48
C ILE A 148 7.81 -4.30 -1.87
N PRO A 149 8.90 -4.26 -1.08
CA PRO A 149 9.43 -5.44 -0.39
C PRO A 149 8.37 -6.16 0.45
N VAL A 150 8.51 -7.47 0.62
CA VAL A 150 7.57 -8.30 1.39
C VAL A 150 7.34 -7.73 2.79
N ALA A 151 8.40 -7.27 3.46
CA ALA A 151 8.33 -6.64 4.77
C ALA A 151 7.45 -5.38 4.81
N GLY A 152 7.23 -4.71 3.67
CA GLY A 152 6.35 -3.53 3.55
C GLY A 152 4.89 -3.87 3.28
N ARG A 153 4.56 -5.13 3.02
CA ARG A 153 3.19 -5.60 2.77
C ARG A 153 2.70 -6.43 3.95
N ILE A 154 2.12 -5.77 4.93
CA ILE A 154 1.70 -6.38 6.19
C ILE A 154 0.31 -6.96 6.03
N ASN A 155 0.22 -8.29 5.97
CA ASN A 155 -1.06 -8.99 5.82
C ASN A 155 -1.86 -8.91 7.11
N ILE A 156 -3.09 -8.39 7.00
CA ILE A 156 -4.11 -8.36 8.05
C ILE A 156 -5.07 -9.53 7.86
N ILE A 157 -5.45 -9.77 6.59
CA ILE A 157 -6.21 -10.94 6.17
C ILE A 157 -5.48 -11.57 5.00
N GLU A 158 -5.27 -12.87 5.05
CA GLU A 158 -4.62 -13.64 3.99
C GLU A 158 -5.45 -14.88 3.68
N ASN A 159 -5.96 -14.99 2.46
CA ASN A 159 -6.84 -16.09 2.03
C ASN A 159 -8.01 -16.34 3.01
N GLN A 160 -8.70 -15.26 3.41
CA GLN A 160 -9.81 -15.26 4.38
C GLN A 160 -9.39 -15.61 5.83
N ILE A 161 -8.11 -15.75 6.10
CA ILE A 161 -7.59 -15.99 7.45
C ILE A 161 -7.14 -14.67 8.05
N VAL A 162 -7.79 -14.26 9.14
CA VAL A 162 -7.43 -13.06 9.91
C VAL A 162 -6.14 -13.34 10.68
N GLN A 163 -5.14 -12.49 10.50
CA GLN A 163 -3.86 -12.64 11.20
C GLN A 163 -3.97 -12.15 12.65
N PRO A 164 -3.22 -12.76 13.60
CA PRO A 164 -3.16 -12.29 14.98
C PRO A 164 -2.69 -10.83 15.08
N LEU A 165 -3.33 -10.04 15.94
CA LEU A 165 -2.99 -8.61 16.11
C LEU A 165 -1.53 -8.39 16.49
N GLU A 166 -0.98 -9.23 17.36
CA GLU A 166 0.44 -9.17 17.76
C GLU A 166 1.38 -9.35 16.56
N LYS A 167 1.05 -10.26 15.65
CA LYS A 167 1.82 -10.48 14.42
C LYS A 167 1.77 -9.25 13.51
N ILE A 168 0.58 -8.66 13.33
CA ILE A 168 0.39 -7.44 12.54
C ILE A 168 1.19 -6.29 13.14
N GLN A 169 1.05 -6.05 14.44
CA GLN A 169 1.74 -4.96 15.15
C GLN A 169 3.26 -5.13 15.14
N THR A 170 3.74 -6.35 15.34
CA THR A 170 5.17 -6.66 15.27
C THR A 170 5.72 -6.38 13.88
N ALA A 171 5.04 -6.85 12.82
CA ALA A 171 5.43 -6.58 11.45
C ALA A 171 5.42 -5.07 11.14
N TRP A 172 4.38 -4.34 11.57
CA TRP A 172 4.31 -2.88 11.43
C TRP A 172 5.47 -2.17 12.11
N ASN A 173 5.76 -2.53 13.35
CA ASN A 173 6.84 -1.89 14.12
C ASN A 173 8.23 -2.14 13.52
N LYS A 174 8.48 -3.32 12.95
CA LYS A 174 9.71 -3.63 12.23
C LYS A 174 9.97 -2.71 11.03
N THR A 175 8.93 -2.13 10.43
CA THR A 175 9.08 -1.22 9.28
C THR A 175 9.42 0.22 9.68
N ARG A 176 9.24 0.60 10.95
CA ARG A 176 9.34 1.99 11.42
C ARG A 176 10.71 2.64 11.24
N PHE A 177 11.77 1.85 11.09
CA PHE A 177 13.11 2.40 10.85
C PHE A 177 13.16 3.26 9.59
N LEU A 178 12.41 2.90 8.53
CA LEU A 178 12.33 3.67 7.30
C LEU A 178 11.72 5.07 7.46
N ASN A 179 10.89 5.28 8.50
CA ASN A 179 10.34 6.60 8.80
C ASN A 179 11.43 7.59 9.27
N LYS A 180 12.55 7.08 9.78
CA LYS A 180 13.70 7.90 10.21
C LYS A 180 14.58 8.33 9.02
N VAL A 181 14.48 7.62 7.89
CA VAL A 181 15.25 7.93 6.67
C VAL A 181 14.57 9.09 5.95
N LYS A 182 15.17 10.29 6.01
CA LYS A 182 14.59 11.50 5.43
C LYS A 182 14.92 11.68 3.96
N ASN A 183 16.09 11.22 3.53
CA ASN A 183 16.56 11.34 2.15
C ASN A 183 15.84 10.28 1.28
N ASN A 184 15.18 10.73 0.21
CA ASN A 184 14.42 9.86 -0.69
C ASN A 184 15.32 8.92 -1.49
N GLU A 185 16.52 9.33 -1.88
CA GLU A 185 17.47 8.46 -2.59
C GLU A 185 17.95 7.32 -1.69
N THR A 186 18.34 7.64 -0.44
CA THR A 186 18.72 6.64 0.56
C THR A 186 17.56 5.66 0.83
N LYS A 187 16.34 6.18 0.93
CA LYS A 187 15.15 5.36 1.13
C LYS A 187 14.90 4.45 -0.08
N GLY A 188 14.95 4.98 -1.29
CA GLY A 188 14.82 4.23 -2.53
C GLY A 188 15.86 3.11 -2.62
N TRP A 189 17.12 3.42 -2.33
CA TRP A 189 18.19 2.43 -2.28
C TRP A 189 17.92 1.30 -1.27
N LEU A 190 17.51 1.62 -0.04
CA LEU A 190 17.16 0.64 0.97
C LEU A 190 16.02 -0.28 0.52
N LEU A 191 14.97 0.29 -0.07
CA LEU A 191 13.83 -0.48 -0.58
C LEU A 191 14.22 -1.41 -1.73
N GLN A 192 15.06 -0.95 -2.65
CA GLN A 192 15.59 -1.78 -3.74
C GLN A 192 16.46 -2.91 -3.21
N THR A 193 17.28 -2.66 -2.20
CA THR A 193 18.09 -3.68 -1.53
C THR A 193 17.21 -4.72 -0.87
N MET A 194 16.19 -4.32 -0.12
CA MET A 194 15.23 -5.25 0.50
C MET A 194 14.50 -6.09 -0.55
N LEU A 195 14.08 -5.49 -1.66
CA LEU A 195 13.42 -6.19 -2.75
C LEU A 195 14.36 -7.21 -3.43
N CYS A 196 15.63 -6.89 -3.55
CA CYS A 196 16.64 -7.80 -4.07
C CYS A 196 16.81 -9.01 -3.14
N ILE A 197 16.84 -8.78 -1.83
CA ILE A 197 16.87 -9.82 -0.80
C ILE A 197 15.66 -10.75 -0.90
N ASP A 198 14.47 -10.19 -1.02
CA ASP A 198 13.23 -10.96 -1.18
C ASP A 198 13.30 -11.88 -2.42
N ARG A 199 13.87 -11.40 -3.53
CA ARG A 199 14.02 -12.19 -4.77
C ARG A 199 15.06 -13.30 -4.65
N ILE A 200 16.11 -13.07 -3.88
CA ILE A 200 17.15 -14.08 -3.62
C ILE A 200 16.64 -15.15 -2.65
N GLY A 201 15.70 -14.80 -1.77
CA GLY A 201 15.09 -15.71 -0.80
C GLY A 201 16.06 -16.20 0.29
N LYS A 202 17.13 -15.44 0.59
CA LYS A 202 18.13 -15.77 1.59
C LYS A 202 18.24 -14.66 2.62
N ASN A 203 18.38 -15.03 3.88
CA ASN A 203 18.57 -14.11 5.00
C ASN A 203 20.01 -13.59 5.13
N GLU A 204 20.97 -14.33 4.59
CA GLU A 204 22.38 -13.95 4.56
C GLU A 204 22.95 -14.29 3.19
N PHE A 205 23.59 -13.33 2.54
CA PHE A 205 24.16 -13.50 1.21
C PHE A 205 25.28 -12.48 0.93
N GLN A 206 26.14 -12.83 0.02
CA GLN A 206 27.16 -11.97 -0.53
C GLN A 206 26.71 -11.46 -1.89
N LEU A 207 26.63 -10.14 -2.06
CA LEU A 207 26.28 -9.54 -3.33
C LEU A 207 27.48 -9.63 -4.28
N ASN A 208 27.28 -10.23 -5.44
CA ASN A 208 28.25 -10.15 -6.52
C ASN A 208 28.15 -8.80 -7.27
N ASN A 209 29.12 -8.51 -8.13
CA ASN A 209 29.17 -7.24 -8.87
C ASN A 209 27.90 -6.95 -9.69
N HIS A 210 27.22 -7.96 -10.20
CA HIS A 210 25.96 -7.79 -10.93
C HIS A 210 24.83 -7.37 -10.00
N GLN A 211 24.73 -7.98 -8.83
CA GLN A 211 23.73 -7.66 -7.80
C GLN A 211 23.98 -6.30 -7.18
N LEU A 212 25.25 -5.93 -6.94
CA LEU A 212 25.64 -4.60 -6.48
C LEU A 212 25.21 -3.52 -7.49
N LYS A 213 25.36 -3.79 -8.78
CA LYS A 213 24.91 -2.90 -9.84
C LYS A 213 23.39 -2.72 -9.87
N LEU A 214 22.62 -3.79 -9.61
CA LEU A 214 21.16 -3.75 -9.54
C LEU A 214 20.64 -2.91 -8.36
N VAL A 215 21.41 -2.82 -7.28
CA VAL A 215 21.08 -1.99 -6.09
C VAL A 215 21.79 -0.64 -6.07
N GLY A 216 22.42 -0.22 -7.18
CA GLY A 216 23.04 1.09 -7.31
C GLY A 216 24.36 1.27 -6.58
N LEU A 217 25.01 0.20 -6.12
CA LEU A 217 26.32 0.24 -5.49
C LEU A 217 27.45 0.17 -6.53
N ASN A 218 28.45 1.01 -6.37
CA ASN A 218 29.65 1.03 -7.22
C ASN A 218 30.54 -0.20 -6.98
N TYR A 219 31.20 -0.64 -8.03
CA TYR A 219 32.10 -1.80 -8.06
C TYR A 219 33.22 -1.72 -7.01
N GLY A 220 33.52 -2.87 -6.41
CA GLY A 220 34.71 -3.03 -5.56
C GLY A 220 34.48 -3.28 -4.08
N LEU A 221 33.23 -3.28 -3.61
CA LEU A 221 32.89 -3.62 -2.22
C LEU A 221 32.24 -5.00 -2.13
N GLU A 222 32.85 -5.91 -1.37
CA GLU A 222 32.14 -7.08 -0.87
C GLU A 222 31.21 -6.62 0.27
N VAL A 223 29.90 -6.62 0.02
CA VAL A 223 28.91 -6.27 1.03
C VAL A 223 28.26 -7.55 1.54
N ARG A 224 28.50 -7.88 2.79
CA ARG A 224 27.74 -8.91 3.50
C ARG A 224 26.54 -8.24 4.15
N ILE A 225 25.34 -8.64 3.75
CA ILE A 225 24.10 -8.15 4.34
C ILE A 225 23.51 -9.27 5.18
N ARG A 226 23.30 -8.98 6.47
CA ARG A 226 22.55 -9.86 7.38
C ARG A 226 21.21 -9.21 7.63
N VAL A 227 20.13 -9.91 7.32
CA VAL A 227 18.76 -9.48 7.58
C VAL A 227 18.38 -10.01 8.96
N ALA A 228 18.09 -9.09 9.88
CA ALA A 228 17.65 -9.42 11.24
C ALA A 228 16.14 -9.76 11.27
#